data_c46114d2ebdabe6d4fb2ad271dd712e0
#
_entry.id   c46114d2ebdabe6d4fb2ad271dd712e0
#
_cell.length_a   1.000
_cell.length_b   1.000
_cell.length_c   1.000
_cell.angle_alpha   90.00
_cell.angle_beta   90.00
_cell.angle_gamma   90.00
#
_symmetry.space_group_name_H-M   'P 1'
#
loop_
_entity.id
_entity.type
_entity.pdbx_description
1 polymer ?
#
loop_
_entity_poly.entity_id
_entity_poly.type
_entity_poly.pdbx_seq_one_letter_code
_entity_poly.pdbx_strand_id
1 'polypeptide(L)'
;RDLRTIMTWQGLFVIATFSLNSVTFTLGIVETSASVVLTAVATMPVFAAILSAFLLQERQGWRGWAAIFTAMAGVSIVVADGSSAIGQPDGSVMLGALYGVLTAIGLAVTFTFARKYPWLAILPAAAFGAFISGMIGLSLAEQEKIFDVPLWTVLTMGLILLPVSFTCLNLAPRYTSAAVVSLVMLLEMVIGPFWVWLGIGERPSPMMMGGTAIALAALGFHIIRSQWFAASQTNTD
;
A
#
# COMPACT_ATOMS: atom_id res chain seq x y z
N ARG A 1 -7.38 -16.15 -22.95
CA ARG A 1 -8.53 -15.32 -22.53
C ARG A 1 -8.01 -14.11 -21.71
N ASP A 2 -7.09 -14.33 -20.78
CA ASP A 2 -6.56 -13.30 -19.88
C ASP A 2 -5.73 -12.22 -20.61
N LEU A 3 -4.92 -12.61 -21.61
CA LEU A 3 -4.15 -11.66 -22.41
C LEU A 3 -5.02 -10.66 -23.18
N ARG A 4 -6.22 -11.07 -23.62
CA ARG A 4 -7.15 -10.14 -24.29
C ARG A 4 -7.73 -9.09 -23.33
N THR A 5 -7.95 -9.46 -22.06
CA THR A 5 -8.46 -8.53 -21.04
C THR A 5 -7.41 -7.50 -20.64
N ILE A 6 -6.12 -7.89 -20.65
CA ILE A 6 -5.00 -7.00 -20.34
C ILE A 6 -4.79 -5.95 -21.43
N MET A 7 -5.02 -6.31 -22.70
CA MET A 7 -4.88 -5.39 -23.84
C MET A 7 -6.02 -4.39 -23.96
N THR A 8 -7.01 -4.44 -23.10
CA THR A 8 -8.03 -3.37 -23.02
C THR A 8 -7.44 -2.11 -22.38
N TRP A 9 -8.06 -0.96 -22.64
CA TRP A 9 -7.59 0.30 -22.02
C TRP A 9 -7.57 0.21 -20.48
N GLN A 10 -8.54 -0.52 -19.88
CA GLN A 10 -8.58 -0.75 -18.45
C GLN A 10 -7.39 -1.60 -17.97
N GLY A 11 -7.04 -2.63 -18.74
CA GLY A 11 -5.89 -3.47 -18.44
C GLY A 11 -4.57 -2.71 -18.53
N LEU A 12 -4.39 -1.93 -19.61
CA LEU A 12 -3.21 -1.07 -19.79
C LEU A 12 -3.10 -0.02 -18.68
N PHE A 13 -4.24 0.56 -18.28
CA PHE A 13 -4.29 1.52 -17.18
C PHE A 13 -3.84 0.88 -15.86
N VAL A 14 -4.31 -0.33 -15.55
CA VAL A 14 -3.90 -1.07 -14.35
C VAL A 14 -2.40 -1.41 -14.40
N ILE A 15 -1.88 -1.85 -15.55
CA ILE A 15 -0.44 -2.10 -15.73
C ILE A 15 0.37 -0.83 -15.44
N ALA A 16 -0.03 0.30 -16.04
CA ALA A 16 0.65 1.57 -15.82
C ALA A 16 0.60 2.00 -14.34
N THR A 17 -0.56 1.82 -13.68
CA THR A 17 -0.73 2.13 -12.27
C THR A 17 0.15 1.25 -11.38
N PHE A 18 0.23 -0.06 -11.65
CA PHE A 18 1.14 -0.97 -10.94
C PHE A 18 2.61 -0.60 -11.13
N SER A 19 3.00 -0.28 -12.37
CA SER A 19 4.39 0.13 -12.66
C SER A 19 4.74 1.41 -11.90
N LEU A 20 3.87 2.42 -11.99
CA LEU A 20 4.08 3.69 -11.29
C LEU A 20 4.13 3.49 -9.79
N ASN A 21 3.22 2.69 -9.25
CA ASN A 21 3.15 2.36 -7.83
C ASN A 21 4.43 1.71 -7.31
N SER A 22 4.98 0.73 -8.05
CA SER A 22 6.22 0.06 -7.70
C SER A 22 7.41 1.02 -7.74
N VAL A 23 7.48 1.87 -8.76
CA VAL A 23 8.54 2.89 -8.89
C VAL A 23 8.46 3.92 -7.77
N THR A 24 7.28 4.47 -7.47
CA THR A 24 7.12 5.47 -6.40
C THR A 24 7.42 4.89 -5.03
N PHE A 25 7.02 3.64 -4.76
CA PHE A 25 7.37 2.97 -3.51
C PHE A 25 8.88 2.81 -3.34
N THR A 26 9.56 2.36 -4.39
CA THR A 26 11.02 2.18 -4.36
C THR A 26 11.74 3.51 -4.18
N LEU A 27 11.35 4.55 -4.93
CA LEU A 27 11.91 5.90 -4.77
C LEU A 27 11.67 6.45 -3.37
N GLY A 28 10.51 6.18 -2.78
CA GLY A 28 10.20 6.58 -1.41
C GLY A 28 11.20 5.99 -0.40
N ILE A 29 11.50 4.69 -0.52
CA ILE A 29 12.45 4.01 0.37
C ILE A 29 13.90 4.48 0.15
N VAL A 30 14.25 4.88 -1.07
CA VAL A 30 15.57 5.46 -1.36
C VAL A 30 15.72 6.85 -0.73
N GLU A 31 14.65 7.64 -0.72
CA GLU A 31 14.66 9.01 -0.20
C GLU A 31 14.58 9.11 1.32
N THR A 32 13.93 8.14 1.99
CA THR A 32 13.71 8.22 3.43
C THR A 32 13.57 6.84 4.07
N SER A 33 13.38 6.79 5.40
CA SER A 33 13.22 5.52 6.10
C SER A 33 11.97 4.77 5.64
N ALA A 34 12.06 3.44 5.61
CA ALA A 34 10.94 2.56 5.26
C ALA A 34 9.69 2.84 6.13
N SER A 35 9.89 3.20 7.39
CA SER A 35 8.82 3.51 8.33
C SER A 35 7.99 4.73 7.89
N VAL A 36 8.62 5.78 7.38
CA VAL A 36 7.93 6.97 6.85
C VAL A 36 7.11 6.60 5.61
N VAL A 37 7.71 5.87 4.68
CA VAL A 37 7.02 5.45 3.44
C VAL A 37 5.82 4.55 3.76
N LEU A 38 6.01 3.52 4.59
CA LEU A 38 4.95 2.61 4.99
C LEU A 38 3.79 3.33 5.70
N THR A 39 4.11 4.32 6.55
CA THR A 39 3.08 5.11 7.21
C THR A 39 2.33 6.01 6.22
N ALA A 40 3.03 6.60 5.26
CA ALA A 40 2.39 7.34 4.18
C ALA A 40 1.49 6.42 3.32
N VAL A 41 1.91 5.19 3.04
CA VAL A 41 1.09 4.18 2.36
C VAL A 41 -0.15 3.81 3.18
N ALA A 42 -0.11 3.91 4.52
CA ALA A 42 -1.28 3.70 5.39
C ALA A 42 -2.44 4.68 5.11
N THR A 43 -2.22 5.74 4.34
CA THR A 43 -3.30 6.63 3.88
C THR A 43 -4.15 6.03 2.75
N MET A 44 -3.74 4.90 2.19
CA MET A 44 -4.44 4.24 1.08
C MET A 44 -5.96 4.10 1.28
N PRO A 45 -6.51 3.70 2.45
CA PRO A 45 -7.95 3.58 2.66
C PRO A 45 -8.71 4.90 2.48
N VAL A 46 -8.05 6.03 2.74
CA VAL A 46 -8.59 7.38 2.50
C VAL A 46 -8.88 7.58 1.02
N PHE A 47 -7.86 7.33 0.19
CA PHE A 47 -7.99 7.46 -1.26
C PHE A 47 -8.94 6.41 -1.84
N ALA A 48 -8.94 5.19 -1.30
CA ALA A 48 -9.88 4.15 -1.69
C ALA A 48 -11.34 4.56 -1.40
N ALA A 49 -11.61 5.19 -0.26
CA ALA A 49 -12.94 5.69 0.09
C ALA A 49 -13.37 6.82 -0.87
N ILE A 50 -12.48 7.76 -1.18
CA ILE A 50 -12.75 8.85 -2.13
C ILE A 50 -13.03 8.27 -3.52
N LEU A 51 -12.17 7.39 -4.03
CA LEU A 51 -12.33 6.78 -5.35
C LEU A 51 -13.59 5.91 -5.43
N SER A 52 -13.91 5.15 -4.37
CA SER A 52 -15.15 4.37 -4.32
C SER A 52 -16.38 5.27 -4.37
N ALA A 53 -16.37 6.44 -3.72
CA ALA A 53 -17.47 7.39 -3.79
C ALA A 53 -17.69 7.93 -5.22
N PHE A 54 -16.59 8.21 -5.96
CA PHE A 54 -16.68 8.73 -7.33
C PHE A 54 -16.93 7.65 -8.38
N LEU A 55 -16.23 6.51 -8.30
CA LEU A 55 -16.24 5.48 -9.33
C LEU A 55 -17.33 4.42 -9.13
N LEU A 56 -17.65 4.09 -7.88
CA LEU A 56 -18.64 3.10 -7.49
C LEU A 56 -19.92 3.74 -6.96
N GLN A 57 -19.96 5.07 -6.81
CA GLN A 57 -21.06 5.85 -6.23
C GLN A 57 -21.41 5.44 -4.78
N GLU A 58 -20.48 4.81 -4.07
CA GLU A 58 -20.59 4.46 -2.66
C GLU A 58 -20.31 5.69 -1.81
N ARG A 59 -21.33 6.37 -1.32
CA ARG A 59 -21.15 7.58 -0.48
C ARG A 59 -20.70 7.20 0.93
N GLN A 60 -19.55 7.70 1.31
CA GLN A 60 -19.05 7.60 2.68
C GLN A 60 -19.81 8.57 3.59
N GLY A 61 -20.34 8.05 4.70
CA GLY A 61 -20.96 8.89 5.73
C GLY A 61 -19.92 9.77 6.45
N TRP A 62 -20.38 10.77 7.21
CA TRP A 62 -19.53 11.69 7.97
C TRP A 62 -18.51 10.97 8.88
N ARG A 63 -18.87 9.80 9.39
CA ARG A 63 -18.03 8.95 10.24
C ARG A 63 -16.83 8.35 9.48
N GLY A 64 -17.03 8.01 8.21
CA GLY A 64 -15.96 7.59 7.32
C GLY A 64 -14.95 8.73 7.13
N TRP A 65 -15.43 9.93 6.91
CA TRP A 65 -14.59 11.11 6.82
C TRP A 65 -13.83 11.41 8.12
N ALA A 66 -14.48 11.25 9.28
CA ALA A 66 -13.80 11.40 10.57
C ALA A 66 -12.65 10.42 10.74
N ALA A 67 -12.85 9.14 10.39
CA ALA A 67 -11.79 8.12 10.41
C ALA A 67 -10.63 8.49 9.47
N ILE A 68 -10.96 8.98 8.28
CA ILE A 68 -10.01 9.48 7.29
C ILE A 68 -9.13 10.58 7.88
N PHE A 69 -9.74 11.65 8.42
CA PHE A 69 -8.98 12.77 8.99
C PHE A 69 -8.13 12.35 10.20
N THR A 70 -8.64 11.45 11.05
CA THR A 70 -7.88 10.94 12.19
C THR A 70 -6.68 10.11 11.73
N ALA A 71 -6.85 9.27 10.73
CA ALA A 71 -5.74 8.50 10.13
C ALA A 71 -4.68 9.44 9.51
N MET A 72 -5.12 10.47 8.79
CA MET A 72 -4.23 11.48 8.22
C MET A 72 -3.44 12.24 9.30
N ALA A 73 -4.09 12.60 10.42
CA ALA A 73 -3.41 13.22 11.55
C ALA A 73 -2.33 12.29 12.13
N GLY A 74 -2.63 11.00 12.31
CA GLY A 74 -1.65 10.01 12.75
C GLY A 74 -0.43 9.93 11.82
N VAL A 75 -0.67 9.88 10.52
CA VAL A 75 0.39 9.88 9.50
C VAL A 75 1.21 11.17 9.54
N SER A 76 0.56 12.33 9.70
CA SER A 76 1.26 13.61 9.79
C SER A 76 2.21 13.68 10.99
N ILE A 77 1.82 13.08 12.12
CA ILE A 77 2.67 12.97 13.32
C ILE A 77 3.92 12.14 13.01
N VAL A 78 3.76 11.00 12.33
CA VAL A 78 4.88 10.12 11.96
C VAL A 78 5.84 10.81 11.00
N VAL A 79 5.33 11.51 9.99
CA VAL A 79 6.15 12.25 9.03
C VAL A 79 6.92 13.37 9.73
N ALA A 80 6.27 14.09 10.65
CA ALA A 80 6.92 15.17 11.41
C ALA A 80 8.06 14.63 12.29
N ASP A 81 7.88 13.47 12.92
CA ASP A 81 8.90 12.83 13.76
C ASP A 81 10.01 12.18 12.93
N GLY A 82 9.67 11.57 11.81
CA GLY A 82 10.63 10.93 10.90
C GLY A 82 11.72 11.88 10.40
N SER A 83 11.48 13.19 10.45
CA SER A 83 12.51 14.20 10.16
C SER A 83 13.69 14.19 11.15
N SER A 84 13.52 13.56 12.31
CA SER A 84 14.51 13.50 13.40
C SER A 84 15.17 12.13 13.52
N ALA A 85 14.85 11.15 12.66
CA ALA A 85 15.37 9.78 12.77
C ALA A 85 16.88 9.72 12.43
N ILE A 86 17.63 9.07 13.32
CA ILE A 86 19.09 8.85 13.15
C ILE A 86 19.28 7.74 12.10
N GLY A 87 20.15 7.97 11.12
CA GLY A 87 20.47 6.97 10.07
C GLY A 87 19.63 7.11 8.79
N GLN A 88 19.07 8.28 8.54
CA GLN A 88 18.37 8.55 7.29
C GLN A 88 19.34 8.51 6.09
N PRO A 89 18.88 8.01 4.92
CA PRO A 89 19.52 8.36 3.67
C PRO A 89 19.65 9.88 3.55
N ASP A 90 20.65 10.37 2.84
CA ASP A 90 20.88 11.81 2.60
C ASP A 90 19.75 12.51 1.82
N GLY A 91 18.60 11.84 1.67
CA GLY A 91 17.43 12.27 0.93
C GLY A 91 16.42 13.07 1.78
N SER A 92 15.36 13.49 1.13
CA SER A 92 14.31 14.33 1.71
C SER A 92 13.16 13.49 2.29
N VAL A 93 12.92 13.60 3.60
CA VAL A 93 11.76 12.97 4.28
C VAL A 93 10.44 13.39 3.63
N MET A 94 10.32 14.67 3.26
CA MET A 94 9.13 15.19 2.59
C MET A 94 8.91 14.54 1.23
N LEU A 95 9.98 14.37 0.46
CA LEU A 95 9.91 13.74 -0.87
C LEU A 95 9.57 12.25 -0.74
N GLY A 96 10.19 11.54 0.19
CA GLY A 96 9.87 10.14 0.47
C GLY A 96 8.43 9.94 0.96
N ALA A 97 7.93 10.82 1.82
CA ALA A 97 6.53 10.81 2.24
C ALA A 97 5.57 11.08 1.06
N LEU A 98 5.91 12.01 0.16
CA LEU A 98 5.15 12.27 -1.05
C LEU A 98 5.08 11.04 -1.96
N TYR A 99 6.20 10.36 -2.18
CA TYR A 99 6.24 9.10 -2.92
C TYR A 99 5.38 8.01 -2.25
N GLY A 100 5.39 7.93 -0.92
CA GLY A 100 4.52 7.03 -0.17
C GLY A 100 3.03 7.33 -0.36
N VAL A 101 2.64 8.61 -0.37
CA VAL A 101 1.25 9.03 -0.66
C VAL A 101 0.88 8.72 -2.10
N LEU A 102 1.76 8.95 -3.08
CA LEU A 102 1.52 8.57 -4.48
C LEU A 102 1.34 7.06 -4.62
N THR A 103 2.12 6.27 -3.89
CA THR A 103 1.95 4.82 -3.79
C THR A 103 0.58 4.46 -3.22
N ALA A 104 0.13 5.12 -2.14
CA ALA A 104 -1.20 4.91 -1.56
C ALA A 104 -2.33 5.18 -2.56
N ILE A 105 -2.21 6.26 -3.33
CA ILE A 105 -3.17 6.60 -4.39
C ILE A 105 -3.17 5.51 -5.47
N GLY A 106 -1.99 5.07 -5.92
CA GLY A 106 -1.86 4.02 -6.92
C GLY A 106 -2.50 2.69 -6.48
N LEU A 107 -2.28 2.27 -5.23
CA LEU A 107 -2.92 1.10 -4.65
C LEU A 107 -4.44 1.26 -4.58
N ALA A 108 -4.93 2.41 -4.11
CA ALA A 108 -6.35 2.70 -4.02
C ALA A 108 -7.03 2.66 -5.40
N VAL A 109 -6.39 3.22 -6.43
CA VAL A 109 -6.84 3.15 -7.82
C VAL A 109 -6.93 1.70 -8.27
N THR A 110 -5.87 0.92 -8.08
CA THR A 110 -5.81 -0.48 -8.49
C THR A 110 -6.92 -1.31 -7.85
N PHE A 111 -7.12 -1.21 -6.53
CA PHE A 111 -8.18 -1.97 -5.84
C PHE A 111 -9.58 -1.51 -6.22
N THR A 112 -9.80 -0.21 -6.44
CA THR A 112 -11.09 0.29 -6.89
C THR A 112 -11.41 -0.19 -8.32
N PHE A 113 -10.42 -0.20 -9.20
CA PHE A 113 -10.56 -0.76 -10.56
C PHE A 113 -10.80 -2.27 -10.53
N ALA A 114 -10.10 -3.00 -9.65
CA ALA A 114 -10.32 -4.42 -9.44
C ALA A 114 -11.78 -4.75 -9.06
N ARG A 115 -12.38 -3.94 -8.20
CA ARG A 115 -13.79 -4.06 -7.81
C ARG A 115 -14.73 -3.67 -8.94
N LYS A 116 -14.42 -2.59 -9.66
CA LYS A 116 -15.27 -2.10 -10.75
C LYS A 116 -15.30 -3.03 -11.96
N TYR A 117 -14.18 -3.71 -12.23
CA TYR A 117 -14.00 -4.58 -13.39
C TYR A 117 -13.59 -6.01 -12.98
N PRO A 118 -14.51 -6.84 -12.42
CA PRO A 118 -14.19 -8.19 -11.92
C PRO A 118 -13.69 -9.15 -13.01
N TRP A 119 -14.00 -8.86 -14.27
CA TRP A 119 -13.57 -9.63 -15.44
C TRP A 119 -12.10 -9.40 -15.81
N LEU A 120 -11.47 -8.36 -15.25
CA LEU A 120 -10.09 -8.01 -15.55
C LEU A 120 -9.13 -9.00 -14.87
N ALA A 121 -8.18 -9.52 -15.63
CA ALA A 121 -7.14 -10.39 -15.13
C ALA A 121 -6.05 -9.58 -14.40
N ILE A 122 -6.27 -9.30 -13.10
CA ILE A 122 -5.39 -8.42 -12.31
C ILE A 122 -4.01 -9.01 -12.10
N LEU A 123 -3.90 -10.33 -11.83
CA LEU A 123 -2.60 -10.96 -11.59
C LEU A 123 -1.65 -10.85 -12.79
N PRO A 124 -2.05 -11.16 -14.03
CA PRO A 124 -1.21 -10.91 -15.18
C PRO A 124 -0.91 -9.41 -15.40
N ALA A 125 -1.88 -8.51 -15.16
CA ALA A 125 -1.63 -7.07 -15.26
C ALA A 125 -0.58 -6.61 -14.24
N ALA A 126 -0.64 -7.08 -12.99
CA ALA A 126 0.35 -6.82 -11.97
C ALA A 126 1.74 -7.36 -12.35
N ALA A 127 1.80 -8.57 -12.93
CA ALA A 127 3.06 -9.15 -13.40
C ALA A 127 3.71 -8.32 -14.50
N PHE A 128 2.93 -7.85 -15.49
CA PHE A 128 3.44 -6.94 -16.52
C PHE A 128 3.88 -5.59 -15.92
N GLY A 129 3.12 -5.05 -14.98
CA GLY A 129 3.48 -3.82 -14.26
C GLY A 129 4.78 -3.97 -13.49
N ALA A 130 4.96 -5.08 -12.76
CA ALA A 130 6.19 -5.41 -12.05
C ALA A 130 7.38 -5.58 -13.00
N PHE A 131 7.17 -6.22 -14.16
CA PHE A 131 8.21 -6.35 -15.18
C PHE A 131 8.66 -4.99 -15.71
N ILE A 132 7.72 -4.12 -16.06
CA ILE A 132 8.04 -2.76 -16.54
C ILE A 132 8.78 -1.96 -15.47
N SER A 133 8.31 -1.98 -14.21
CA SER A 133 9.00 -1.28 -13.12
C SER A 133 10.39 -1.85 -12.84
N GLY A 134 10.56 -3.17 -12.97
CA GLY A 134 11.87 -3.81 -12.88
C GLY A 134 12.84 -3.34 -13.98
N MET A 135 12.37 -3.21 -15.22
CA MET A 135 13.16 -2.66 -16.33
C MET A 135 13.55 -1.19 -16.09
N ILE A 136 12.61 -0.39 -15.58
CA ILE A 136 12.89 1.01 -15.19
C ILE A 136 13.93 1.04 -14.06
N GLY A 137 13.74 0.25 -13.01
CA GLY A 137 14.67 0.16 -11.89
C GLY A 137 16.07 -0.25 -12.34
N LEU A 138 16.17 -1.25 -13.22
CA LEU A 138 17.45 -1.70 -13.77
C LEU A 138 18.16 -0.61 -14.60
N SER A 139 17.39 0.21 -15.34
CA SER A 139 17.95 1.31 -16.13
C SER A 139 18.42 2.49 -15.29
N LEU A 140 17.87 2.67 -14.10
CA LEU A 140 18.22 3.74 -13.16
C LEU A 140 19.28 3.30 -12.12
N ALA A 141 19.49 1.99 -11.97
CA ALA A 141 20.43 1.45 -11.01
C ALA A 141 21.88 1.74 -11.41
N GLU A 142 22.70 2.10 -10.44
CA GLU A 142 24.15 2.20 -10.61
C GLU A 142 24.70 0.78 -10.83
N GLN A 143 25.29 0.54 -12.00
CA GLN A 143 25.76 -0.79 -12.41
C GLN A 143 26.74 -1.43 -11.42
N GLU A 144 27.55 -0.63 -10.76
CA GLU A 144 28.52 -1.08 -9.76
C GLU A 144 27.84 -1.67 -8.51
N LYS A 145 26.66 -1.17 -8.14
CA LYS A 145 25.93 -1.59 -6.92
C LYS A 145 24.97 -2.75 -7.15
N ILE A 146 24.68 -3.13 -8.40
CA ILE A 146 23.72 -4.21 -8.71
C ILE A 146 24.16 -5.55 -8.12
N PHE A 147 25.48 -5.80 -8.05
CA PHE A 147 26.04 -7.05 -7.58
C PHE A 147 26.55 -7.02 -6.12
N ASP A 148 26.41 -5.89 -5.43
CA ASP A 148 26.80 -5.76 -4.01
C ASP A 148 25.86 -6.53 -3.07
N VAL A 149 24.63 -6.81 -3.53
CA VAL A 149 23.64 -7.59 -2.76
C VAL A 149 23.77 -9.07 -3.13
N PRO A 150 23.76 -9.98 -2.14
CA PRO A 150 23.79 -11.41 -2.41
C PRO A 150 22.66 -11.83 -3.37
N LEU A 151 23.01 -12.44 -4.49
CA LEU A 151 22.05 -12.83 -5.54
C LEU A 151 20.90 -13.68 -5.00
N TRP A 152 21.17 -14.55 -4.02
CA TRP A 152 20.14 -15.39 -3.40
C TRP A 152 19.04 -14.58 -2.72
N THR A 153 19.39 -13.43 -2.11
CA THR A 153 18.42 -12.51 -1.48
C THR A 153 17.48 -11.93 -2.52
N VAL A 154 18.05 -11.43 -3.63
CA VAL A 154 17.28 -10.85 -4.74
C VAL A 154 16.37 -11.92 -5.37
N LEU A 155 16.89 -13.11 -5.59
CA LEU A 155 16.11 -14.22 -6.16
C LEU A 155 14.99 -14.68 -5.21
N THR A 156 15.27 -14.83 -3.92
CA THR A 156 14.27 -15.23 -2.93
C THR A 156 13.15 -14.20 -2.82
N MET A 157 13.51 -12.91 -2.75
CA MET A 157 12.53 -11.81 -2.72
C MET A 157 11.72 -11.74 -4.02
N GLY A 158 12.40 -11.73 -5.17
CA GLY A 158 11.76 -11.50 -6.47
C GLY A 158 10.99 -12.68 -7.02
N LEU A 159 11.44 -13.93 -6.80
CA LEU A 159 10.82 -15.14 -7.35
C LEU A 159 9.86 -15.84 -6.39
N ILE A 160 10.02 -15.67 -5.09
CA ILE A 160 9.22 -16.38 -4.09
C ILE A 160 8.36 -15.44 -3.28
N LEU A 161 8.99 -14.55 -2.49
CA LEU A 161 8.26 -13.76 -1.50
C LEU A 161 7.27 -12.78 -2.14
N LEU A 162 7.72 -11.96 -3.08
CA LEU A 162 6.85 -10.97 -3.73
C LEU A 162 5.75 -11.62 -4.56
N PRO A 163 6.01 -12.60 -5.46
CA PRO A 163 4.94 -13.24 -6.23
C PRO A 163 3.92 -13.95 -5.36
N VAL A 164 4.34 -14.65 -4.29
CA VAL A 164 3.43 -15.34 -3.38
C VAL A 164 2.60 -14.34 -2.61
N SER A 165 3.21 -13.32 -2.00
CA SER A 165 2.52 -12.30 -1.21
C SER A 165 1.51 -11.52 -2.06
N PHE A 166 1.91 -11.02 -3.23
CA PHE A 166 1.00 -10.31 -4.12
C PHE A 166 -0.12 -11.19 -4.67
N THR A 167 0.16 -12.47 -4.95
CA THR A 167 -0.88 -13.41 -5.37
C THR A 167 -1.90 -13.62 -4.26
N CYS A 168 -1.45 -13.89 -3.03
CA CYS A 168 -2.33 -14.04 -1.87
C CYS A 168 -3.16 -12.78 -1.62
N LEU A 169 -2.54 -11.60 -1.67
CA LEU A 169 -3.22 -10.32 -1.48
C LEU A 169 -4.31 -10.08 -2.53
N ASN A 170 -4.03 -10.34 -3.80
CA ASN A 170 -5.00 -10.14 -4.88
C ASN A 170 -6.09 -11.23 -4.93
N LEU A 171 -5.83 -12.41 -4.38
CA LEU A 171 -6.83 -13.48 -4.27
C LEU A 171 -7.69 -13.36 -3.00
N ALA A 172 -7.16 -12.79 -1.93
CA ALA A 172 -7.84 -12.69 -0.64
C ALA A 172 -9.28 -12.12 -0.72
N PRO A 173 -9.58 -11.07 -1.52
CA PRO A 173 -10.94 -10.54 -1.66
C PRO A 173 -11.94 -11.49 -2.32
N ARG A 174 -11.48 -12.59 -2.92
CA ARG A 174 -12.38 -13.61 -3.50
C ARG A 174 -12.87 -14.61 -2.44
N TYR A 175 -12.16 -14.74 -1.31
CA TYR A 175 -12.44 -15.71 -0.26
C TYR A 175 -12.95 -15.08 1.03
N THR A 176 -12.72 -13.79 1.21
CA THR A 176 -13.15 -13.05 2.40
C THR A 176 -13.61 -11.64 2.05
N SER A 177 -14.25 -10.96 3.01
CA SER A 177 -14.71 -9.59 2.77
C SER A 177 -13.53 -8.62 2.61
N ALA A 178 -13.71 -7.60 1.77
CA ALA A 178 -12.72 -6.55 1.58
C ALA A 178 -12.29 -5.88 2.90
N ALA A 179 -13.19 -5.84 3.88
CA ALA A 179 -12.91 -5.31 5.20
C ALA A 179 -11.96 -6.19 6.02
N VAL A 180 -12.07 -7.52 5.94
CA VAL A 180 -11.10 -8.44 6.60
C VAL A 180 -9.74 -8.30 5.94
N VAL A 181 -9.67 -8.22 4.61
CA VAL A 181 -8.41 -7.98 3.88
C VAL A 181 -7.77 -6.66 4.33
N SER A 182 -8.57 -5.59 4.42
CA SER A 182 -8.10 -4.28 4.90
C SER A 182 -7.58 -4.34 6.34
N LEU A 183 -8.24 -5.10 7.24
CA LEU A 183 -7.78 -5.30 8.62
C LEU A 183 -6.43 -6.04 8.66
N VAL A 184 -6.25 -7.05 7.82
CA VAL A 184 -4.98 -7.77 7.72
C VAL A 184 -3.87 -6.85 7.18
N MET A 185 -4.17 -6.01 6.20
CA MET A 185 -3.22 -5.00 5.72
C MET A 185 -2.86 -3.97 6.80
N LEU A 186 -3.83 -3.56 7.63
CA LEU A 186 -3.54 -2.70 8.78
C LEU A 186 -2.62 -3.38 9.81
N LEU A 187 -2.78 -4.69 10.01
CA LEU A 187 -1.90 -5.47 10.88
C LEU A 187 -0.45 -5.46 10.36
N GLU A 188 -0.24 -5.52 9.04
CA GLU A 188 1.07 -5.39 8.41
C GLU A 188 1.75 -4.05 8.77
N MET A 189 0.98 -2.96 8.83
CA MET A 189 1.48 -1.65 9.23
C MET A 189 2.04 -1.60 10.65
N VAL A 190 1.47 -2.41 11.57
CA VAL A 190 1.99 -2.55 12.95
C VAL A 190 3.21 -3.44 12.98
N ILE A 191 3.14 -4.57 12.28
CA ILE A 191 4.18 -5.59 12.29
C ILE A 191 5.39 -5.16 11.45
N GLY A 192 5.18 -4.39 10.37
CA GLY A 192 6.24 -3.93 9.48
C GLY A 192 7.37 -3.19 10.21
N PRO A 193 7.12 -2.10 10.92
CA PRO A 193 8.14 -1.40 11.72
C PRO A 193 8.81 -2.29 12.78
N PHE A 194 8.06 -3.24 13.36
CA PHE A 194 8.60 -4.20 14.32
C PHE A 194 9.61 -5.17 13.66
N TRP A 195 9.32 -5.65 12.44
CA TRP A 195 10.26 -6.47 11.68
C TRP A 195 11.49 -5.69 11.25
N VAL A 196 11.33 -4.42 10.84
CA VAL A 196 12.45 -3.52 10.51
C VAL A 196 13.34 -3.32 11.75
N TRP A 197 12.75 -3.09 12.91
CA TRP A 197 13.51 -2.99 14.16
C TRP A 197 14.27 -4.27 14.50
N LEU A 198 13.65 -5.43 14.40
CA LEU A 198 14.31 -6.72 14.67
C LEU A 198 15.39 -7.08 13.63
N GLY A 199 15.17 -6.75 12.35
CA GLY A 199 16.05 -7.15 11.25
C GLY A 199 17.23 -6.20 11.03
N ILE A 200 17.00 -4.91 11.15
CA ILE A 200 17.99 -3.87 10.81
C ILE A 200 18.43 -3.07 12.05
N GLY A 201 17.71 -3.21 13.18
CA GLY A 201 18.01 -2.49 14.42
C GLY A 201 17.50 -1.04 14.42
N GLU A 202 16.78 -0.62 13.39
CA GLU A 202 16.16 0.71 13.30
C GLU A 202 14.98 0.81 14.27
N ARG A 203 15.19 1.50 15.39
CA ARG A 203 14.15 1.64 16.43
C ARG A 203 13.13 2.69 16.02
N PRO A 204 11.83 2.32 15.90
CA PRO A 204 10.79 3.33 15.70
C PRO A 204 10.73 4.26 16.92
N SER A 205 10.62 5.55 16.69
CA SER A 205 10.49 6.51 17.80
C SER A 205 9.15 6.33 18.53
N PRO A 206 9.04 6.74 19.79
CA PRO A 206 7.77 6.73 20.50
C PRO A 206 6.68 7.54 19.82
N MET A 207 7.04 8.60 19.12
CA MET A 207 6.12 9.46 18.39
C MET A 207 5.62 8.79 17.12
N MET A 208 6.49 8.09 16.40
CA MET A 208 6.16 7.25 15.25
C MET A 208 5.21 6.11 15.66
N MET A 209 5.48 5.44 16.78
CA MET A 209 4.58 4.40 17.32
C MET A 209 3.21 4.98 17.70
N GLY A 210 3.18 6.16 18.33
CA GLY A 210 1.94 6.86 18.69
C GLY A 210 1.11 7.24 17.46
N GLY A 211 1.72 7.84 16.44
CA GLY A 211 1.07 8.22 15.18
C GLY A 211 0.50 7.02 14.44
N THR A 212 1.28 5.93 14.36
CA THR A 212 0.85 4.67 13.76
C THR A 212 -0.34 4.07 14.52
N ALA A 213 -0.29 4.04 15.85
CA ALA A 213 -1.40 3.53 16.68
C ALA A 213 -2.69 4.34 16.49
N ILE A 214 -2.60 5.67 16.38
CA ILE A 214 -3.75 6.54 16.09
C ILE A 214 -4.35 6.20 14.72
N ALA A 215 -3.52 6.10 13.69
CA ALA A 215 -3.98 5.75 12.35
C ALA A 215 -4.68 4.38 12.31
N LEU A 216 -4.09 3.37 12.94
CA LEU A 216 -4.64 2.02 13.03
C LEU A 216 -5.95 1.97 13.81
N ALA A 217 -6.03 2.65 14.96
CA ALA A 217 -7.23 2.70 15.78
C ALA A 217 -8.39 3.35 15.00
N ALA A 218 -8.14 4.46 14.30
CA ALA A 218 -9.15 5.14 13.50
C ALA A 218 -9.68 4.27 12.37
N LEU A 219 -8.80 3.62 11.62
CA LEU A 219 -9.15 2.76 10.50
C LEU A 219 -9.81 1.46 10.97
N GLY A 220 -9.25 0.80 11.98
CA GLY A 220 -9.80 -0.42 12.56
C GLY A 220 -11.21 -0.21 13.12
N PHE A 221 -11.42 0.86 13.88
CA PHE A 221 -12.74 1.24 14.40
C PHE A 221 -13.74 1.48 13.27
N HIS A 222 -13.34 2.18 12.22
CA HIS A 222 -14.19 2.44 11.07
C HIS A 222 -14.60 1.14 10.37
N ILE A 223 -13.65 0.23 10.12
CA ILE A 223 -13.89 -1.03 9.41
C ILE A 223 -14.79 -1.96 10.24
N ILE A 224 -14.48 -2.18 11.52
CA ILE A 224 -15.28 -3.05 12.40
C ILE A 224 -16.70 -2.56 12.46
N ARG A 225 -16.90 -1.26 12.62
CA ARG A 225 -18.23 -0.68 12.72
C ARG A 225 -19.00 -0.77 11.40
N SER A 226 -18.36 -0.59 10.25
CA SER A 226 -19.03 -0.73 8.95
C SER A 226 -19.56 -2.13 8.71
N GLN A 227 -18.83 -3.16 9.20
CA GLN A 227 -19.30 -4.55 9.12
C GLN A 227 -20.48 -4.85 10.03
N TRP A 228 -20.48 -4.32 11.25
CA TRP A 228 -21.60 -4.51 12.17
C TRP A 228 -22.91 -3.99 11.60
N PHE A 229 -22.90 -2.83 10.94
CA PHE A 229 -24.08 -2.29 10.29
C PHE A 229 -24.52 -3.09 9.06
N ALA A 230 -23.60 -3.62 8.28
CA ALA A 230 -23.93 -4.48 7.14
C ALA A 230 -24.54 -5.82 7.61
N ALA A 231 -24.01 -6.43 8.66
CA ALA A 231 -24.52 -7.68 9.22
C ALA A 231 -25.87 -7.52 9.91
N SER A 232 -26.18 -6.35 10.50
CA SER A 232 -27.48 -6.09 11.13
C SER A 232 -28.61 -5.88 10.12
N GLN A 233 -28.33 -5.46 8.90
CA GLN A 233 -29.34 -5.31 7.84
C GLN A 233 -29.70 -6.64 7.17
N THR A 234 -28.79 -7.60 7.10
CA THR A 234 -29.05 -8.95 6.55
C THR A 234 -29.83 -9.87 7.49
N ASN A 235 -29.93 -9.55 8.78
CA ASN A 235 -30.71 -10.33 9.76
C ASN A 235 -32.17 -9.84 9.95
N THR A 236 -32.59 -8.81 9.22
CA THR A 236 -33.95 -8.23 9.32
C THR A 236 -34.83 -8.53 8.10
N ASP A 237 -34.31 -9.21 7.09
CA ASP A 237 -35.02 -9.77 5.93
C ASP A 237 -35.12 -11.31 6.03
#